data_1994b13a9fd72fc0c0bad2fb0c552f40
#
_entry.id   1994b13a9fd72fc0c0bad2fb0c552f40
#
_cell.length_a   1.000
_cell.length_b   1.000
_cell.length_c   1.000
_cell.angle_alpha   90.00
_cell.angle_beta   90.00
_cell.angle_gamma   90.00
#
_symmetry.space_group_name_H-M   'P 1'
#
loop_
_entity.id
_entity.type
_entity.pdbx_description
1 polymer ?
#
loop_
_entity_poly.entity_id
_entity_poly.type
_entity_poly.pdbx_seq_one_letter_code
_entity_poly.pdbx_strand_id
1 'polypeptide(L)'
;MQLKSLNEKIVLSVLVTFLFLNSTAQEKHLKNIQKLTFGGDNAEAYFSPNGQLLTMQISNPKAGIPCDQIYLYDLQSKINATNNLKLISTGKGRTTCSYFMPDGKHIIYASTHASADECPAPPKSKDGKYLWAVYPEFDIYISDLSGKIVKQLTNSPGYDAEAVVSPDGKKIAFTSTRSGDLEL
;
A
#
# COMPACT_ATOMS: atom_id res chain seq x y z
N MET A 1 3.83 -40.04 -51.23
CA MET A 1 4.86 -39.64 -50.22
C MET A 1 4.52 -38.40 -49.39
N GLN A 2 3.56 -37.54 -49.80
CA GLN A 2 3.18 -36.31 -49.05
C GLN A 2 2.28 -36.53 -47.83
N LEU A 3 1.43 -37.53 -47.80
CA LEU A 3 0.48 -37.80 -46.69
C LEU A 3 1.16 -38.23 -45.37
N LYS A 4 2.27 -38.96 -45.42
CA LYS A 4 3.04 -39.37 -44.24
C LYS A 4 3.67 -38.14 -43.50
N SER A 5 4.22 -37.20 -44.25
CA SER A 5 4.83 -35.99 -43.72
C SER A 5 3.82 -35.06 -43.06
N LEU A 6 2.59 -35.00 -43.52
CA LEU A 6 1.54 -34.17 -42.96
C LEU A 6 1.06 -34.69 -41.60
N ASN A 7 0.85 -36.01 -41.51
CA ASN A 7 0.44 -36.67 -40.27
C ASN A 7 1.53 -36.57 -39.19
N GLU A 8 2.80 -36.70 -39.52
CA GLU A 8 3.92 -36.51 -38.55
C GLU A 8 4.01 -35.08 -38.02
N LYS A 9 3.78 -34.09 -38.88
CA LYS A 9 3.75 -32.66 -38.45
C LYS A 9 2.57 -32.34 -37.55
N ILE A 10 1.40 -32.92 -37.84
CA ILE A 10 0.19 -32.75 -37.00
C ILE A 10 0.41 -33.42 -35.64
N VAL A 11 0.93 -34.65 -35.61
CA VAL A 11 1.22 -35.36 -34.35
C VAL A 11 2.26 -34.60 -33.51
N LEU A 12 3.33 -34.08 -34.12
CA LEU A 12 4.34 -33.31 -33.44
C LEU A 12 3.77 -31.97 -32.88
N SER A 13 2.90 -31.30 -33.67
CA SER A 13 2.24 -30.07 -33.25
C SER A 13 1.32 -30.30 -32.05
N VAL A 14 0.52 -31.36 -32.07
CA VAL A 14 -0.37 -31.74 -30.96
C VAL A 14 0.44 -32.13 -29.72
N LEU A 15 1.55 -32.87 -29.88
CA LEU A 15 2.42 -33.26 -28.77
C LEU A 15 3.08 -32.02 -28.10
N VAL A 16 3.55 -31.06 -28.88
CA VAL A 16 4.11 -29.80 -28.39
C VAL A 16 3.06 -28.98 -27.67
N THR A 17 1.82 -28.91 -28.19
CA THR A 17 0.73 -28.17 -27.52
C THR A 17 0.36 -28.81 -26.17
N PHE A 18 0.37 -30.13 -26.06
CA PHE A 18 0.12 -30.82 -24.79
C PHE A 18 1.22 -30.61 -23.75
N LEU A 19 2.47 -30.44 -24.17
CA LEU A 19 3.58 -30.17 -23.25
C LEU A 19 3.48 -28.77 -22.60
N PHE A 20 2.85 -27.79 -23.25
CA PHE A 20 2.62 -26.47 -22.71
C PHE A 20 1.41 -26.35 -21.75
N LEU A 21 0.47 -27.32 -21.82
CA LEU A 21 -0.75 -27.26 -20.99
C LEU A 21 -0.58 -27.73 -19.53
N ASN A 22 0.60 -28.27 -19.16
CA ASN A 22 0.85 -28.82 -17.81
C ASN A 22 1.89 -28.06 -17.00
N SER A 23 2.28 -26.85 -17.40
CA SER A 23 3.13 -26.00 -16.59
C SER A 23 2.29 -25.25 -15.54
N THR A 24 1.76 -25.98 -14.56
CA THR A 24 1.31 -25.36 -13.32
C THR A 24 2.56 -24.97 -12.53
N ALA A 25 2.93 -23.70 -12.58
CA ALA A 25 3.89 -23.14 -11.64
C ALA A 25 3.27 -23.24 -10.23
N GLN A 26 3.50 -24.38 -9.56
CA GLN A 26 3.01 -24.57 -8.21
C GLN A 26 3.91 -23.77 -7.26
N GLU A 27 3.38 -22.68 -6.72
CA GLU A 27 4.04 -21.93 -5.67
C GLU A 27 4.21 -22.82 -4.42
N LYS A 28 5.47 -23.09 -4.05
CA LYS A 28 5.78 -24.02 -2.96
C LYS A 28 5.70 -23.38 -1.57
N HIS A 29 5.78 -22.05 -1.50
CA HIS A 29 5.92 -21.30 -0.27
C HIS A 29 4.62 -20.64 0.19
N LEU A 30 3.63 -20.48 -0.70
CA LEU A 30 2.35 -19.87 -0.39
C LEU A 30 1.25 -20.93 -0.33
N LYS A 31 0.54 -20.97 0.81
CA LYS A 31 -0.61 -21.85 1.03
C LYS A 31 -1.79 -21.03 1.54
N ASN A 32 -3.00 -21.43 1.18
CA ASN A 32 -4.24 -20.81 1.64
C ASN A 32 -4.28 -19.29 1.38
N ILE A 33 -3.86 -18.89 0.17
CA ILE A 33 -3.86 -17.47 -0.23
C ILE A 33 -5.28 -16.95 -0.18
N GLN A 34 -5.49 -15.81 0.50
CA GLN A 34 -6.76 -15.15 0.64
C GLN A 34 -6.64 -13.68 0.23
N LYS A 35 -7.60 -13.20 -0.57
CA LYS A 35 -7.72 -11.78 -0.89
C LYS A 35 -8.53 -11.09 0.21
N LEU A 36 -7.93 -10.09 0.87
CA LEU A 36 -8.54 -9.40 2.02
C LEU A 36 -9.37 -8.19 1.62
N THR A 37 -9.04 -7.50 0.51
CA THR A 37 -9.69 -6.26 0.08
C THR A 37 -10.17 -6.36 -1.36
N PHE A 38 -11.24 -5.63 -1.70
CA PHE A 38 -11.90 -5.69 -3.01
C PHE A 38 -12.20 -4.28 -3.53
N GLY A 39 -11.64 -3.96 -4.70
CA GLY A 39 -11.78 -2.66 -5.35
C GLY A 39 -10.80 -1.59 -4.85
N GLY A 40 -10.52 -0.60 -5.72
CA GLY A 40 -9.51 0.43 -5.47
C GLY A 40 -8.08 -0.09 -5.48
N ASP A 41 -7.17 0.79 -5.12
CA ASP A 41 -5.77 0.49 -4.91
C ASP A 41 -5.54 0.30 -3.41
N ASN A 42 -4.89 -0.81 -3.03
CA ASN A 42 -4.62 -1.16 -1.65
C ASN A 42 -3.14 -1.54 -1.55
N ALA A 43 -2.40 -0.86 -0.70
CA ALA A 43 -0.95 -0.99 -0.60
C ALA A 43 -0.43 -0.78 0.82
N GLU A 44 0.88 -0.96 1.00
CA GLU A 44 1.60 -0.62 2.24
C GLU A 44 0.95 -1.25 3.48
N ALA A 45 0.68 -2.57 3.43
CA ALA A 45 0.03 -3.28 4.53
C ALA A 45 1.07 -3.82 5.53
N TYR A 46 0.94 -3.41 6.79
CA TYR A 46 1.84 -3.82 7.88
C TYR A 46 1.05 -4.36 9.08
N PHE A 47 1.56 -5.44 9.67
CA PHE A 47 0.94 -6.05 10.84
C PHE A 47 1.11 -5.21 12.11
N SER A 48 0.09 -5.23 12.95
CA SER A 48 0.23 -4.82 14.35
C SER A 48 1.20 -5.75 15.12
N PRO A 49 1.83 -5.28 16.21
CA PRO A 49 2.76 -6.10 16.97
C PRO A 49 2.19 -7.45 17.47
N ASN A 50 0.88 -7.52 17.69
CA ASN A 50 0.18 -8.75 18.09
C ASN A 50 -0.36 -9.57 16.91
N GLY A 51 -0.18 -9.10 15.67
CA GLY A 51 -0.62 -9.78 14.45
C GLY A 51 -2.14 -9.82 14.22
N GLN A 52 -2.93 -9.05 14.96
CA GLN A 52 -4.41 -9.08 14.86
C GLN A 52 -4.98 -8.03 13.89
N LEU A 53 -4.22 -6.98 13.61
CA LEU A 53 -4.61 -5.89 12.74
C LEU A 53 -3.59 -5.70 11.62
N LEU A 54 -4.05 -5.13 10.50
CA LEU A 54 -3.18 -4.53 9.48
C LEU A 54 -3.47 -3.03 9.42
N THR A 55 -2.42 -2.21 9.33
CA THR A 55 -2.55 -0.86 8.79
C THR A 55 -2.27 -0.91 7.30
N MET A 56 -2.99 -0.14 6.49
CA MET A 56 -2.80 -0.10 5.03
C MET A 56 -3.28 1.22 4.46
N GLN A 57 -2.74 1.60 3.31
CA GLN A 57 -3.27 2.72 2.54
C GLN A 57 -4.22 2.23 1.46
N ILE A 58 -5.31 2.96 1.28
CA ILE A 58 -6.37 2.64 0.32
C ILE A 58 -6.77 3.90 -0.43
N SER A 59 -6.87 3.79 -1.76
CA SER A 59 -7.60 4.74 -2.60
C SER A 59 -8.64 4.03 -3.44
N ASN A 60 -9.82 4.63 -3.55
CA ASN A 60 -10.91 4.10 -4.37
C ASN A 60 -11.84 5.25 -4.79
N PRO A 61 -11.50 5.97 -5.88
CA PRO A 61 -12.30 7.11 -6.33
C PRO A 61 -13.78 6.78 -6.58
N LYS A 62 -14.07 5.55 -7.02
CA LYS A 62 -15.45 5.07 -7.24
C LYS A 62 -16.24 4.91 -5.94
N ALA A 63 -15.55 4.74 -4.83
CA ALA A 63 -16.15 4.65 -3.48
C ALA A 63 -16.00 5.95 -2.68
N GLY A 64 -15.64 7.08 -3.32
CA GLY A 64 -15.48 8.37 -2.65
C GLY A 64 -14.16 8.56 -1.90
N ILE A 65 -13.15 7.72 -2.18
CA ILE A 65 -11.79 7.83 -1.62
C ILE A 65 -10.85 8.24 -2.76
N PRO A 66 -10.75 9.54 -3.09
CA PRO A 66 -10.07 10.01 -4.31
C PRO A 66 -8.55 9.87 -4.26
N CYS A 67 -7.94 9.83 -3.10
CA CYS A 67 -6.52 9.54 -2.90
C CYS A 67 -6.29 8.71 -1.63
N ASP A 68 -5.06 8.26 -1.47
CA ASP A 68 -4.69 7.35 -0.40
C ASP A 68 -5.09 7.87 0.98
N GLN A 69 -5.73 7.03 1.76
CA GLN A 69 -6.08 7.21 3.16
C GLN A 69 -5.63 5.99 3.96
N ILE A 70 -5.33 6.17 5.24
CA ILE A 70 -4.90 5.08 6.10
C ILE A 70 -6.09 4.42 6.76
N TYR A 71 -6.13 3.09 6.63
CA TYR A 71 -7.14 2.23 7.22
C TYR A 71 -6.52 1.17 8.11
N LEU A 72 -7.29 0.74 9.10
CA LEU A 72 -7.08 -0.52 9.82
C LEU A 72 -7.95 -1.61 9.23
N TYR A 73 -7.40 -2.79 9.08
CA TYR A 73 -8.12 -4.01 8.77
C TYR A 73 -8.03 -4.98 9.96
N ASP A 74 -9.20 -5.43 10.45
CA ASP A 74 -9.27 -6.43 11.51
C ASP A 74 -9.20 -7.84 10.92
N LEU A 75 -8.12 -8.56 11.22
CA LEU A 75 -7.88 -9.93 10.76
C LEU A 75 -8.70 -10.97 11.53
N GLN A 76 -9.28 -10.61 12.68
CA GLN A 76 -10.14 -11.49 13.46
C GLN A 76 -11.57 -11.54 12.92
N SER A 77 -11.96 -10.54 12.15
CA SER A 77 -13.27 -10.48 11.51
C SER A 77 -13.35 -11.41 10.30
N LYS A 78 -14.56 -11.90 9.98
CA LYS A 78 -14.76 -12.72 8.77
C LYS A 78 -14.38 -11.92 7.53
N ILE A 79 -13.65 -12.56 6.60
CA ILE A 79 -13.31 -11.97 5.30
C ILE A 79 -14.60 -11.50 4.61
N ASN A 80 -14.58 -10.33 4.00
CA ASN A 80 -15.72 -9.67 3.36
C ASN A 80 -16.82 -9.12 4.31
N ALA A 81 -16.59 -9.07 5.62
CA ALA A 81 -17.46 -8.27 6.46
C ALA A 81 -17.30 -6.79 6.09
N THR A 82 -18.39 -6.08 5.86
CA THR A 82 -18.40 -4.65 5.48
C THR A 82 -17.71 -3.74 6.50
N ASN A 83 -17.43 -4.25 7.70
CA ASN A 83 -16.89 -3.52 8.84
C ASN A 83 -15.42 -3.85 9.14
N ASN A 84 -14.71 -4.58 8.25
CA ASN A 84 -13.31 -4.94 8.51
C ASN A 84 -12.35 -3.75 8.35
N LEU A 85 -12.78 -2.70 7.65
CA LEU A 85 -11.96 -1.51 7.38
C LEU A 85 -12.45 -0.35 8.26
N LYS A 86 -11.52 0.24 8.99
CA LYS A 86 -11.75 1.44 9.79
C LYS A 86 -10.79 2.54 9.33
N LEU A 87 -11.34 3.69 8.94
CA LEU A 87 -10.54 4.87 8.60
C LEU A 87 -9.79 5.36 9.84
N ILE A 88 -8.48 5.60 9.70
CA ILE A 88 -7.58 6.10 10.75
C ILE A 88 -7.08 7.50 10.42
N SER A 89 -6.78 7.79 9.17
CA SER A 89 -6.44 9.15 8.74
C SER A 89 -7.69 10.05 8.76
N THR A 90 -7.47 11.33 8.53
CA THR A 90 -8.55 12.34 8.62
C THR A 90 -9.62 12.24 7.54
N GLY A 91 -9.38 11.46 6.49
CA GLY A 91 -10.19 11.47 5.26
C GLY A 91 -9.92 12.66 4.34
N LYS A 92 -8.99 13.54 4.72
CA LYS A 92 -8.62 14.76 4.02
C LYS A 92 -7.19 14.67 3.50
N GLY A 93 -6.89 15.44 2.44
CA GLY A 93 -5.59 15.43 1.81
C GLY A 93 -5.21 14.03 1.31
N ARG A 94 -3.92 13.81 1.13
CA ARG A 94 -3.33 12.50 0.81
C ARG A 94 -2.54 11.99 2.01
N THR A 95 -2.61 10.69 2.27
CA THR A 95 -1.79 10.04 3.30
C THR A 95 -0.89 8.98 2.67
N THR A 96 0.17 8.57 3.36
CA THR A 96 1.06 7.51 2.89
C THR A 96 1.79 6.83 4.05
N CYS A 97 2.31 5.62 3.78
CA CYS A 97 3.33 4.93 4.58
C CYS A 97 3.03 4.89 6.08
N SER A 98 1.97 4.17 6.45
CA SER A 98 1.62 4.00 7.85
C SER A 98 2.35 2.82 8.50
N TYR A 99 2.66 2.93 9.78
CA TYR A 99 3.27 1.87 10.56
C TYR A 99 2.76 1.86 12.00
N PHE A 100 2.67 0.68 12.61
CA PHE A 100 2.32 0.61 14.04
C PHE A 100 3.48 1.05 14.91
N MET A 101 3.17 1.84 15.94
CA MET A 101 4.11 2.09 17.02
C MET A 101 4.33 0.77 17.81
N PRO A 102 5.50 0.58 18.45
CA PRO A 102 5.79 -0.63 19.22
C PRO A 102 4.81 -0.93 20.35
N ASP A 103 4.10 0.07 20.83
CA ASP A 103 3.06 -0.07 21.87
C ASP A 103 1.78 -0.75 21.38
N GLY A 104 1.62 -0.91 20.05
CA GLY A 104 0.44 -1.48 19.42
C GLY A 104 -0.84 -0.67 19.58
N LYS A 105 -0.76 0.56 20.10
CA LYS A 105 -1.90 1.45 20.37
C LYS A 105 -1.92 2.70 19.51
N HIS A 106 -0.83 2.97 18.83
CA HIS A 106 -0.68 4.15 17.98
C HIS A 106 -0.17 3.75 16.59
N ILE A 107 -0.47 4.60 15.62
CA ILE A 107 -0.03 4.48 14.22
C ILE A 107 0.66 5.79 13.84
N ILE A 108 1.84 5.68 13.23
CA ILE A 108 2.55 6.77 12.58
C ILE A 108 2.24 6.74 11.08
N TYR A 109 2.01 7.90 10.47
CA TYR A 109 1.80 8.04 9.03
C TYR A 109 2.11 9.46 8.56
N ALA A 110 2.33 9.65 7.26
CA ALA A 110 2.48 10.96 6.66
C ALA A 110 1.18 11.43 6.01
N SER A 111 0.92 12.75 6.02
CA SER A 111 -0.29 13.33 5.47
C SER A 111 -0.12 14.78 5.05
N THR A 112 -0.87 15.20 4.02
CA THR A 112 -0.98 16.59 3.56
C THR A 112 -2.20 17.33 4.14
N HIS A 113 -3.00 16.70 5.00
CA HIS A 113 -4.30 17.20 5.46
C HIS A 113 -4.24 18.56 6.19
N ALA A 114 -3.10 18.92 6.76
CA ALA A 114 -2.94 20.21 7.42
C ALA A 114 -2.82 21.38 6.42
N SER A 115 -2.43 21.09 5.18
CA SER A 115 -2.30 22.09 4.13
C SER A 115 -3.60 22.27 3.34
N ALA A 116 -4.30 21.17 3.01
CA ALA A 116 -5.57 21.20 2.27
C ALA A 116 -6.42 19.97 2.56
N ASP A 117 -7.75 20.14 2.43
CA ASP A 117 -8.72 19.04 2.53
C ASP A 117 -8.72 18.18 1.26
N GLU A 118 -8.40 18.76 0.12
CA GLU A 118 -8.42 18.13 -1.20
C GLU A 118 -7.18 17.25 -1.43
N CYS A 119 -7.34 16.28 -2.33
CA CYS A 119 -6.20 15.50 -2.83
C CYS A 119 -5.25 16.39 -3.62
N PRO A 120 -3.95 16.39 -3.36
CA PRO A 120 -3.00 17.08 -4.21
C PRO A 120 -3.03 16.49 -5.63
N ALA A 121 -2.89 17.36 -6.62
CA ALA A 121 -2.92 16.94 -8.03
C ALA A 121 -1.71 16.03 -8.35
N PRO A 122 -1.90 14.94 -9.09
CA PRO A 122 -0.80 14.08 -9.48
C PRO A 122 0.19 14.85 -10.37
N PRO A 123 1.49 14.55 -10.29
CA PRO A 123 2.49 15.19 -11.13
C PRO A 123 2.26 14.84 -12.60
N LYS A 124 2.45 15.81 -13.48
CA LYS A 124 2.30 15.64 -14.93
C LYS A 124 3.63 15.16 -15.53
N SER A 125 3.66 13.97 -16.07
CA SER A 125 4.78 13.47 -16.86
C SER A 125 4.74 14.08 -18.28
N LYS A 126 5.90 14.54 -18.78
CA LYS A 126 6.03 15.06 -20.15
C LYS A 126 6.15 13.95 -21.21
N ASP A 127 6.60 12.78 -20.81
CA ASP A 127 6.92 11.62 -21.67
C ASP A 127 6.15 10.35 -21.32
N GLY A 128 5.09 10.46 -20.53
CA GLY A 128 4.23 9.36 -20.12
C GLY A 128 4.87 8.42 -19.07
N LYS A 129 6.06 8.74 -18.57
CA LYS A 129 6.68 7.96 -17.48
C LYS A 129 5.96 8.16 -16.16
N TYR A 130 5.95 7.13 -15.34
CA TYR A 130 5.50 7.25 -13.96
C TYR A 130 6.42 8.20 -13.19
N LEU A 131 5.80 9.12 -12.44
CA LEU A 131 6.51 10.03 -11.55
C LEU A 131 6.05 9.77 -10.11
N TRP A 132 7.00 9.56 -9.23
CA TRP A 132 6.74 9.56 -7.79
C TRP A 132 6.52 11.01 -7.32
N ALA A 133 5.39 11.26 -6.70
CA ALA A 133 5.05 12.60 -6.25
C ALA A 133 5.67 12.89 -4.88
N VAL A 134 6.54 13.87 -4.83
CA VAL A 134 7.11 14.42 -3.60
C VAL A 134 6.39 15.72 -3.30
N TYR A 135 5.28 15.64 -2.53
CA TYR A 135 4.51 16.82 -2.16
C TYR A 135 5.14 17.48 -0.92
N PRO A 136 5.52 18.77 -0.98
CA PRO A 136 6.19 19.45 0.14
C PRO A 136 5.28 19.67 1.37
N GLU A 137 4.00 19.35 1.24
CA GLU A 137 2.99 19.47 2.29
C GLU A 137 2.87 18.21 3.16
N PHE A 138 3.65 17.17 2.89
CA PHE A 138 3.65 15.98 3.74
C PHE A 138 4.35 16.25 5.07
N ASP A 139 3.61 16.04 6.15
CA ASP A 139 4.11 15.99 7.53
C ASP A 139 3.77 14.64 8.18
N ILE A 140 4.51 14.30 9.23
CA ILE A 140 4.38 13.03 9.95
C ILE A 140 3.52 13.24 11.21
N TYR A 141 2.55 12.35 11.37
CA TYR A 141 1.57 12.36 12.47
C TYR A 141 1.55 11.03 13.20
N ILE A 142 1.14 11.08 14.47
CA ILE A 142 0.78 9.91 15.26
C ILE A 142 -0.71 10.01 15.59
N SER A 143 -1.47 8.94 15.31
CA SER A 143 -2.84 8.79 15.77
C SER A 143 -3.00 7.60 16.70
N ASP A 144 -4.06 7.60 17.51
CA ASP A 144 -4.54 6.40 18.19
C ASP A 144 -5.33 5.50 17.22
N LEU A 145 -5.71 4.30 17.68
CA LEU A 145 -6.50 3.36 16.88
C LEU A 145 -7.95 3.81 16.66
N SER A 146 -8.39 4.92 17.26
CA SER A 146 -9.68 5.53 16.95
C SER A 146 -9.62 6.46 15.74
N GLY A 147 -8.41 6.87 15.31
CA GLY A 147 -8.15 7.86 14.27
C GLY A 147 -7.94 9.28 14.81
N LYS A 148 -7.92 9.45 16.14
CA LYS A 148 -7.61 10.75 16.75
C LYS A 148 -6.12 11.00 16.65
N ILE A 149 -5.73 12.12 16.01
CA ILE A 149 -4.35 12.59 16.01
C ILE A 149 -3.94 12.95 17.44
N VAL A 150 -2.88 12.32 17.93
CA VAL A 150 -2.32 12.58 19.26
C VAL A 150 -1.07 13.43 19.18
N LYS A 151 -0.37 13.43 18.03
CA LYS A 151 0.83 14.24 17.84
C LYS A 151 1.12 14.49 16.36
N GLN A 152 1.53 15.71 16.03
CA GLN A 152 2.27 16.06 14.83
C GLN A 152 3.76 16.02 15.15
N LEU A 153 4.57 15.32 14.37
CA LEU A 153 6.00 15.14 14.61
C LEU A 153 6.85 16.11 13.79
N THR A 154 6.39 16.45 12.59
CA THR A 154 7.09 17.40 11.71
C THR A 154 6.12 18.51 11.28
N ASN A 155 6.67 19.69 10.99
CA ASN A 155 5.97 20.85 10.44
C ASN A 155 6.94 21.76 9.69
N SER A 156 8.07 21.22 9.26
CA SER A 156 9.07 21.94 8.47
C SER A 156 8.63 22.06 7.02
N PRO A 157 8.97 23.15 6.32
CA PRO A 157 8.76 23.21 4.88
C PRO A 157 9.48 22.06 4.17
N GLY A 158 8.80 21.39 3.25
CA GLY A 158 9.34 20.27 2.46
C GLY A 158 8.70 18.94 2.82
N TYR A 159 9.07 17.92 2.07
CA TYR A 159 8.55 16.55 2.20
C TYR A 159 9.12 15.88 3.44
N ASP A 160 8.25 15.45 4.35
CA ASP A 160 8.57 14.56 5.48
C ASP A 160 7.61 13.38 5.49
N ALA A 161 8.08 12.17 5.15
CA ALA A 161 7.23 10.97 5.03
C ALA A 161 8.00 9.66 5.26
N GLU A 162 7.33 8.52 5.04
CA GLU A 162 7.90 7.16 5.05
C GLU A 162 8.54 6.81 6.40
N ALA A 163 7.90 7.24 7.47
CA ALA A 163 8.44 7.07 8.81
C ALA A 163 8.33 5.63 9.31
N VAL A 164 9.44 5.10 9.82
CA VAL A 164 9.49 3.82 10.55
C VAL A 164 10.07 4.03 11.94
N VAL A 165 9.63 3.23 12.90
CA VAL A 165 10.01 3.35 14.31
C VAL A 165 10.95 2.23 14.71
N SER A 166 11.99 2.55 15.46
CA SER A 166 12.89 1.52 16.02
C SER A 166 12.13 0.59 16.97
N PRO A 167 12.56 -0.69 17.10
CA PRO A 167 11.86 -1.66 17.95
C PRO A 167 11.71 -1.23 19.42
N ASP A 168 12.63 -0.39 19.93
CA ASP A 168 12.57 0.16 21.29
C ASP A 168 11.71 1.45 21.39
N GLY A 169 11.13 1.91 20.28
CA GLY A 169 10.28 3.10 20.21
C GLY A 169 10.99 4.44 20.39
N LYS A 170 12.34 4.46 20.43
CA LYS A 170 13.09 5.66 20.78
C LYS A 170 13.59 6.48 19.60
N LYS A 171 13.60 5.88 18.40
CA LYS A 171 14.09 6.52 17.19
C LYS A 171 13.08 6.35 16.07
N ILE A 172 13.04 7.33 15.18
CA ILE A 172 12.26 7.30 13.94
C ILE A 172 13.24 7.60 12.81
N ALA A 173 13.26 6.74 11.78
CA ALA A 173 13.87 7.05 10.50
C ALA A 173 12.75 7.47 9.54
N PHE A 174 12.97 8.49 8.74
CA PHE A 174 11.99 8.99 7.78
C PHE A 174 12.69 9.73 6.63
N THR A 175 12.04 9.76 5.47
CA THR A 175 12.53 10.51 4.30
C THR A 175 12.19 11.98 4.44
N SER A 176 13.14 12.86 4.14
CA SER A 176 12.98 14.32 4.25
C SER A 176 13.73 15.05 3.14
N THR A 177 13.21 16.22 2.74
CA THR A 177 13.89 17.14 1.81
C THR A 177 14.52 18.35 2.49
N ARG A 178 14.58 18.39 3.83
CA ARG A 178 15.10 19.53 4.60
C ARG A 178 16.58 19.84 4.39
N SER A 179 17.36 18.86 3.91
CA SER A 179 18.79 19.05 3.54
C SER A 179 18.97 19.62 2.14
N GLY A 180 17.90 19.72 1.34
CA GLY A 180 17.90 20.20 -0.04
C GLY A 180 17.71 19.10 -1.09
N ASP A 181 17.79 17.82 -0.70
CA ASP A 181 17.48 16.66 -1.50
C ASP A 181 16.74 15.61 -0.65
N LEU A 182 16.23 14.52 -1.26
CA LEU A 182 15.60 13.41 -0.55
C LEU A 182 16.67 12.60 0.19
N GLU A 183 16.62 12.61 1.51
CA GLU A 183 17.52 11.87 2.40
C GLU A 183 16.75 11.23 3.57
N LEU A 184 17.40 10.25 4.24
CA LEU A 184 16.92 9.62 5.47
C LEU A 184 17.49 10.33 6.70
#